data_1fccd3aa28a514e3e6e88d208526660a
#
_entry.id   1fccd3aa28a514e3e6e88d208526660a
#
_cell.length_a   1.000
_cell.length_b   1.000
_cell.length_c   1.000
_cell.angle_alpha   90.00
_cell.angle_beta   90.00
_cell.angle_gamma   90.00
#
_symmetry.space_group_name_H-M   'P 1'
#
loop_
_entity.id
_entity.type
_entity.pdbx_description
1 polymer ?
#
loop_
_entity_poly.entity_id
_entity_poly.type
_entity_poly.pdbx_seq_one_letter_code
_entity_poly.pdbx_strand_id
1 'polypeptide(L)'
;LNFELFTPLSFSYLNLPSFVEIRNGFNTLPLFKLIITTILITFFASGIAIGTPPLLLVLFPGEFPLKVQNLIWIFFRLIPPPLTTILILLFTNPNISVAALSLGITHMGVMGRLLTDNILNQEKSIYRAIKSNGSSKQSATLYGILAPQSNSYLAYGAYRSDVILKETAIIGAVGGVGLGWQLQESLSSFDWAQVMIITATFSLLTISGEFLFNTSQNYWLNNSTNNFIS
;
A
#
# COMPACT_ATOMS: atom_id res chain seq x y z
N LEU A 1 -29.45 -6.25 32.24
CA LEU A 1 -28.25 -5.88 31.49
C LEU A 1 -27.66 -4.66 32.19
N ASN A 2 -26.63 -4.87 33.02
CA ASN A 2 -25.93 -3.81 33.72
C ASN A 2 -25.10 -2.99 32.74
N PHE A 3 -25.47 -1.73 32.54
CA PHE A 3 -24.77 -0.74 31.70
C PHE A 3 -23.49 -0.20 32.39
N GLU A 4 -22.80 -0.98 33.22
CA GLU A 4 -21.52 -0.59 33.82
C GLU A 4 -20.33 -0.66 32.87
N LEU A 5 -20.53 -0.98 31.59
CA LEU A 5 -19.49 -1.03 30.54
C LEU A 5 -19.03 0.36 30.07
N PHE A 6 -19.69 1.43 30.47
CA PHE A 6 -19.30 2.80 30.15
C PHE A 6 -18.93 3.56 31.40
N THR A 7 -17.93 3.09 32.17
CA THR A 7 -17.26 3.97 33.08
C THR A 7 -16.61 5.11 32.28
N PRO A 8 -16.90 6.39 32.58
CA PRO A 8 -16.25 7.50 31.92
C PRO A 8 -14.74 7.31 32.07
N LEU A 9 -14.01 7.37 30.92
CA LEU A 9 -12.56 7.35 30.89
C LEU A 9 -12.06 8.43 31.88
N SER A 10 -11.67 8.03 33.05
CA SER A 10 -11.09 8.95 34.03
C SER A 10 -9.66 9.25 33.56
N PHE A 11 -9.45 10.44 33.02
CA PHE A 11 -8.12 10.94 32.62
C PHE A 11 -7.10 11.01 33.77
N SER A 12 -7.51 10.71 35.01
CA SER A 12 -6.66 10.68 36.19
C SER A 12 -5.55 9.62 36.16
N TYR A 13 -5.62 8.64 35.25
CA TYR A 13 -4.59 7.59 35.05
C TYR A 13 -3.65 7.85 33.89
N LEU A 14 -3.78 8.97 33.16
CA LEU A 14 -2.84 9.35 32.12
C LEU A 14 -1.56 9.91 32.78
N ASN A 15 -0.65 9.04 33.14
CA ASN A 15 0.72 9.43 33.45
C ASN A 15 1.40 9.85 32.13
N LEU A 16 1.22 11.11 31.76
CA LEU A 16 1.96 11.68 30.63
C LEU A 16 3.46 11.64 30.97
N PRO A 17 4.30 11.13 30.06
CA PRO A 17 5.73 11.08 30.30
C PRO A 17 6.29 12.50 30.48
N SER A 18 7.23 12.64 31.40
CA SER A 18 7.94 13.89 31.67
C SER A 18 8.79 14.30 30.47
N PHE A 19 9.09 15.58 30.34
CA PHE A 19 9.95 16.08 29.25
C PHE A 19 11.34 15.41 29.25
N VAL A 20 11.86 15.03 30.41
CA VAL A 20 13.14 14.33 30.55
C VAL A 20 13.04 12.90 29.99
N GLU A 21 11.96 12.19 30.27
CA GLU A 21 11.72 10.84 29.72
C GLU A 21 11.56 10.87 28.19
N ILE A 22 10.85 11.86 27.67
CA ILE A 22 10.71 12.04 26.19
C ILE A 22 12.09 12.28 25.56
N ARG A 23 12.92 13.17 26.14
CA ARG A 23 14.27 13.45 25.64
C ARG A 23 15.16 12.20 25.66
N ASN A 24 15.09 11.43 26.74
CA ASN A 24 15.86 10.17 26.87
C ASN A 24 15.36 9.13 25.87
N GLY A 25 14.06 8.96 25.70
CA GLY A 25 13.47 8.06 24.70
C GLY A 25 13.89 8.42 23.27
N PHE A 26 13.97 9.71 22.94
CA PHE A 26 14.43 10.16 21.64
C PHE A 26 15.90 9.77 21.35
N ASN A 27 16.76 9.80 22.35
CA ASN A 27 18.19 9.44 22.21
C ASN A 27 18.41 7.92 22.14
N THR A 28 17.52 7.12 22.70
CA THR A 28 17.64 5.65 22.73
C THR A 28 17.06 4.99 21.46
N LEU A 29 16.11 5.62 20.78
CA LEU A 29 15.45 5.07 19.61
C LEU A 29 16.28 5.29 18.33
N PRO A 30 16.50 4.27 17.51
CA PRO A 30 17.14 4.41 16.20
C PRO A 30 16.15 4.93 15.14
N LEU A 31 15.53 6.11 15.38
CA LEU A 31 14.42 6.65 14.59
C LEU A 31 14.71 6.70 13.09
N PHE A 32 15.92 7.14 12.71
CA PHE A 32 16.30 7.22 11.31
C PHE A 32 16.24 5.86 10.60
N LYS A 33 16.74 4.81 11.24
CA LYS A 33 16.67 3.43 10.72
C LYS A 33 15.24 2.96 10.60
N LEU A 34 14.40 3.23 11.60
CA LEU A 34 12.98 2.83 11.62
C LEU A 34 12.19 3.53 10.51
N ILE A 35 12.41 4.83 10.31
CA ILE A 35 11.78 5.62 9.24
C ILE A 35 12.18 5.07 7.86
N ILE A 36 13.47 4.88 7.62
CA ILE A 36 13.95 4.32 6.34
C ILE A 36 13.37 2.94 6.09
N THR A 37 13.32 2.07 7.10
CA THR A 37 12.74 0.74 6.99
C THR A 37 11.26 0.82 6.60
N THR A 38 10.48 1.70 7.22
CA THR A 38 9.06 1.90 6.91
C THR A 38 8.87 2.44 5.48
N ILE A 39 9.70 3.39 5.05
CA ILE A 39 9.69 3.91 3.66
C ILE A 39 10.03 2.81 2.65
N LEU A 40 11.04 1.99 2.93
CA LEU A 40 11.42 0.87 2.04
C LEU A 40 10.30 -0.16 1.92
N ILE A 41 9.63 -0.52 3.01
CA ILE A 41 8.46 -1.41 2.98
C ILE A 41 7.39 -0.82 2.06
N THR A 42 7.04 0.45 2.25
CA THR A 42 6.04 1.16 1.44
C THR A 42 6.43 1.16 -0.05
N PHE A 43 7.69 1.48 -0.35
CA PHE A 43 8.18 1.56 -1.72
C PHE A 43 8.11 0.20 -2.44
N PHE A 44 8.62 -0.86 -1.82
CA PHE A 44 8.58 -2.19 -2.43
C PHE A 44 7.15 -2.74 -2.52
N ALA A 45 6.33 -2.56 -1.49
CA ALA A 45 4.93 -2.97 -1.51
C ALA A 45 4.14 -2.25 -2.62
N SER A 46 4.33 -0.94 -2.76
CA SER A 46 3.70 -0.14 -3.83
C SER A 46 4.17 -0.57 -5.21
N GLY A 47 5.47 -0.84 -5.36
CA GLY A 47 6.03 -1.36 -6.62
C GLY A 47 5.40 -2.68 -7.05
N ILE A 48 5.23 -3.63 -6.11
CA ILE A 48 4.55 -4.91 -6.35
C ILE A 48 3.07 -4.67 -6.69
N ALA A 49 2.38 -3.86 -5.89
CA ALA A 49 0.94 -3.63 -6.03
C ALA A 49 0.58 -2.97 -7.38
N ILE A 50 1.36 -1.98 -7.81
CA ILE A 50 1.08 -1.19 -9.02
C ILE A 50 1.68 -1.86 -10.27
N GLY A 51 2.87 -2.46 -10.15
CA GLY A 51 3.60 -2.98 -11.30
C GLY A 51 3.13 -4.36 -11.78
N THR A 52 2.74 -5.25 -10.86
CA THR A 52 2.40 -6.63 -11.20
C THR A 52 1.16 -6.78 -12.09
N PRO A 53 0.03 -6.08 -11.86
CA PRO A 53 -1.17 -6.26 -12.67
C PRO A 53 -0.97 -5.93 -14.16
N PRO A 54 -0.42 -4.77 -14.56
CA PRO A 54 -0.20 -4.48 -15.97
C PRO A 54 0.85 -5.40 -16.60
N LEU A 55 1.86 -5.81 -15.84
CA LEU A 55 2.87 -6.77 -16.30
C LEU A 55 2.22 -8.11 -16.68
N LEU A 56 1.39 -8.67 -15.80
CA LEU A 56 0.71 -9.95 -16.07
C LEU A 56 -0.27 -9.84 -17.24
N LEU A 57 -0.94 -8.70 -17.39
CA LEU A 57 -1.83 -8.47 -18.52
C LEU A 57 -1.09 -8.46 -19.87
N VAL A 58 0.10 -7.87 -19.93
CA VAL A 58 0.93 -7.85 -21.15
C VAL A 58 1.53 -9.22 -21.43
N LEU A 59 1.98 -9.94 -20.40
CA LEU A 59 2.57 -11.27 -20.56
C LEU A 59 1.54 -12.31 -21.03
N PHE A 60 0.31 -12.22 -20.53
CA PHE A 60 -0.77 -13.17 -20.82
C PHE A 60 -2.00 -12.46 -21.40
N PRO A 61 -1.92 -11.91 -22.63
CA PRO A 61 -3.02 -11.18 -23.24
C PRO A 61 -4.12 -12.11 -23.74
N GLY A 62 -5.38 -11.71 -23.58
CA GLY A 62 -6.55 -12.44 -24.07
C GLY A 62 -7.70 -12.51 -23.09
N GLU A 63 -8.88 -12.94 -23.56
CA GLU A 63 -10.09 -12.97 -22.72
C GLU A 63 -10.06 -14.08 -21.65
N PHE A 64 -9.57 -15.26 -22.02
CA PHE A 64 -9.45 -16.37 -21.06
C PHE A 64 -8.43 -16.09 -19.96
N PRO A 65 -7.17 -15.69 -20.26
CA PRO A 65 -6.23 -15.23 -19.24
C PRO A 65 -6.79 -14.10 -18.37
N LEU A 66 -7.51 -13.15 -18.94
CA LEU A 66 -8.11 -12.03 -18.21
C LEU A 66 -9.12 -12.51 -17.15
N LYS A 67 -9.97 -13.50 -17.48
CA LYS A 67 -10.92 -14.08 -16.52
C LYS A 67 -10.19 -14.80 -15.37
N VAL A 68 -9.14 -15.55 -15.68
CA VAL A 68 -8.30 -16.24 -14.67
C VAL A 68 -7.59 -15.22 -13.80
N GLN A 69 -6.97 -14.19 -14.38
CA GLN A 69 -6.35 -13.11 -13.63
C GLN A 69 -7.33 -12.42 -12.69
N ASN A 70 -8.56 -12.14 -13.16
CA ASN A 70 -9.59 -11.54 -12.33
C ASN A 70 -9.94 -12.39 -11.10
N LEU A 71 -10.01 -13.71 -11.25
CA LEU A 71 -10.21 -14.63 -10.11
C LEU A 71 -9.05 -14.57 -9.12
N ILE A 72 -7.82 -14.50 -9.61
CA ILE A 72 -6.61 -14.35 -8.80
C ILE A 72 -6.64 -13.04 -8.00
N TRP A 73 -7.03 -11.92 -8.65
CA TRP A 73 -7.15 -10.62 -7.98
C TRP A 73 -8.19 -10.63 -6.87
N ILE A 74 -9.34 -11.26 -7.11
CA ILE A 74 -10.39 -11.42 -6.09
C ILE A 74 -9.85 -12.20 -4.90
N PHE A 75 -9.14 -13.30 -5.13
CA PHE A 75 -8.57 -14.13 -4.07
C PHE A 75 -7.59 -13.34 -3.19
N PHE A 76 -6.61 -12.65 -3.79
CA PHE A 76 -5.63 -11.89 -3.03
C PHE A 76 -6.22 -10.69 -2.29
N ARG A 77 -7.26 -10.06 -2.82
CA ARG A 77 -7.96 -8.96 -2.17
C ARG A 77 -8.76 -9.39 -0.94
N LEU A 78 -9.23 -10.64 -0.87
CA LEU A 78 -10.05 -11.14 0.23
C LEU A 78 -9.25 -11.41 1.50
N ILE A 79 -7.96 -11.66 1.38
CA ILE A 79 -7.11 -11.98 2.53
C ILE A 79 -6.60 -10.66 3.14
N PRO A 80 -6.91 -10.35 4.41
CA PRO A 80 -6.40 -9.17 5.08
C PRO A 80 -4.86 -9.19 5.17
N PRO A 81 -4.16 -8.05 5.00
CA PRO A 81 -2.70 -7.98 5.04
C PRO A 81 -2.06 -8.61 6.29
N PRO A 82 -2.60 -8.46 7.51
CA PRO A 82 -2.02 -9.13 8.69
C PRO A 82 -2.02 -10.66 8.59
N LEU A 83 -3.08 -11.25 8.03
CA LEU A 83 -3.14 -12.71 7.83
C LEU A 83 -2.13 -13.15 6.77
N THR A 84 -1.98 -12.40 5.68
CA THR A 84 -0.96 -12.67 4.66
C THR A 84 0.44 -12.61 5.27
N THR A 85 0.71 -11.65 6.17
CA THR A 85 1.98 -11.55 6.89
C THR A 85 2.24 -12.78 7.75
N ILE A 86 1.27 -13.21 8.54
CA ILE A 86 1.39 -14.41 9.39
C ILE A 86 1.64 -15.66 8.52
N LEU A 87 0.91 -15.81 7.41
CA LEU A 87 1.11 -16.96 6.51
C LEU A 87 2.53 -17.00 5.93
N ILE A 88 3.10 -15.85 5.55
CA ILE A 88 4.47 -15.80 5.05
C ILE A 88 5.48 -16.10 6.17
N LEU A 89 5.22 -15.60 7.39
CA LEU A 89 6.07 -15.84 8.55
C LEU A 89 6.13 -17.32 8.99
N LEU A 90 5.16 -18.14 8.60
CA LEU A 90 5.25 -19.60 8.81
C LEU A 90 6.42 -20.27 8.06
N PHE A 91 6.90 -19.63 6.98
CA PHE A 91 7.95 -20.16 6.13
C PHE A 91 9.25 -19.32 6.15
N THR A 92 9.22 -18.14 6.75
CA THR A 92 10.33 -17.19 6.72
C THR A 92 10.50 -16.46 8.06
N ASN A 93 11.69 -15.91 8.28
CA ASN A 93 11.95 -15.06 9.44
C ASN A 93 11.43 -13.61 9.21
N PRO A 94 11.06 -12.88 10.28
CA PRO A 94 10.68 -11.48 10.20
C PRO A 94 11.74 -10.63 9.49
N ASN A 95 11.33 -9.93 8.42
CA ASN A 95 12.19 -9.03 7.68
C ASN A 95 11.38 -8.05 6.81
N ILE A 96 12.05 -7.06 6.22
CA ILE A 96 11.45 -6.05 5.34
C ILE A 96 10.70 -6.70 4.16
N SER A 97 11.25 -7.77 3.60
CA SER A 97 10.64 -8.45 2.44
C SER A 97 9.30 -9.09 2.78
N VAL A 98 9.15 -9.66 3.97
CA VAL A 98 7.88 -10.24 4.44
C VAL A 98 6.80 -9.17 4.53
N ALA A 99 7.10 -8.05 5.20
CA ALA A 99 6.17 -6.94 5.32
C ALA A 99 5.80 -6.33 3.95
N ALA A 100 6.80 -6.13 3.08
CA ALA A 100 6.58 -5.60 1.75
C ALA A 100 5.77 -6.55 0.84
N LEU A 101 6.05 -7.86 0.88
CA LEU A 101 5.31 -8.86 0.11
C LEU A 101 3.87 -8.99 0.57
N SER A 102 3.62 -9.03 1.88
CA SER A 102 2.25 -9.17 2.41
C SER A 102 1.36 -8.00 2.00
N LEU A 103 1.86 -6.76 2.16
CA LEU A 103 1.16 -5.56 1.69
C LEU A 103 1.04 -5.56 0.16
N GLY A 104 2.15 -5.82 -0.55
CA GLY A 104 2.19 -5.82 -1.99
C GLY A 104 1.20 -6.79 -2.63
N ILE A 105 1.11 -8.03 -2.13
CA ILE A 105 0.19 -9.06 -2.63
C ILE A 105 -1.27 -8.66 -2.44
N THR A 106 -1.64 -8.18 -1.26
CA THR A 106 -3.03 -7.78 -0.98
C THR A 106 -3.43 -6.58 -1.84
N HIS A 107 -2.58 -5.55 -1.92
CA HIS A 107 -2.85 -4.36 -2.72
C HIS A 107 -2.75 -4.61 -4.23
N MET A 108 -1.92 -5.56 -4.67
CA MET A 108 -1.90 -6.08 -6.04
C MET A 108 -3.27 -6.63 -6.45
N GLY A 109 -3.96 -7.35 -5.55
CA GLY A 109 -5.32 -7.83 -5.78
C GLY A 109 -6.32 -6.69 -6.02
N VAL A 110 -6.19 -5.59 -5.28
CA VAL A 110 -7.05 -4.39 -5.45
C VAL A 110 -6.75 -3.68 -6.76
N MET A 111 -5.47 -3.42 -7.05
CA MET A 111 -5.02 -2.74 -8.27
C MET A 111 -5.33 -3.57 -9.53
N GLY A 112 -5.14 -4.89 -9.45
CA GLY A 112 -5.44 -5.81 -10.52
C GLY A 112 -6.93 -5.89 -10.84
N ARG A 113 -7.78 -5.89 -9.81
CA ARG A 113 -9.23 -5.84 -9.99
C ARG A 113 -9.67 -4.54 -10.65
N LEU A 114 -9.17 -3.39 -10.17
CA LEU A 114 -9.45 -2.09 -10.77
C LEU A 114 -9.08 -2.07 -12.27
N LEU A 115 -7.86 -2.55 -12.59
CA LEU A 115 -7.38 -2.61 -13.96
C LEU A 115 -8.28 -3.48 -14.83
N THR A 116 -8.67 -4.65 -14.35
CA THR A 116 -9.54 -5.58 -15.07
C THR A 116 -10.92 -4.98 -15.32
N ASP A 117 -11.54 -4.34 -14.32
CA ASP A 117 -12.84 -3.71 -14.45
C ASP A 117 -12.80 -2.55 -15.47
N ASN A 118 -11.73 -1.75 -15.47
CA ASN A 118 -11.54 -0.69 -16.46
C ASN A 118 -11.41 -1.26 -17.89
N ILE A 119 -10.68 -2.36 -18.07
CA ILE A 119 -10.52 -3.00 -19.38
C ILE A 119 -11.83 -3.57 -19.91
N LEU A 120 -12.67 -4.13 -19.03
CA LEU A 120 -13.95 -4.68 -19.44
C LEU A 120 -14.94 -3.60 -19.90
N ASN A 121 -14.83 -2.40 -19.34
CA ASN A 121 -15.70 -1.26 -19.64
C ASN A 121 -15.14 -0.34 -20.76
N GLN A 122 -13.90 -0.55 -21.20
CA GLN A 122 -13.25 0.29 -22.20
C GLN A 122 -13.63 -0.12 -23.63
N GLU A 123 -13.80 0.88 -24.53
CA GLU A 123 -13.88 0.64 -25.97
C GLU A 123 -12.56 0.07 -26.50
N LYS A 124 -12.65 -1.06 -27.18
CA LYS A 124 -11.49 -1.75 -27.77
C LYS A 124 -11.18 -1.32 -29.21
N SER A 125 -11.59 -0.13 -29.63
CA SER A 125 -11.38 0.37 -30.99
C SER A 125 -9.90 0.48 -31.35
N ILE A 126 -9.10 1.11 -30.47
CA ILE A 126 -7.64 1.27 -30.63
C ILE A 126 -6.95 -0.10 -30.64
N TYR A 127 -7.32 -0.99 -29.72
CA TYR A 127 -6.77 -2.35 -29.69
C TYR A 127 -7.03 -3.10 -31.00
N ARG A 128 -8.26 -3.01 -31.55
CA ARG A 128 -8.62 -3.66 -32.81
C ARG A 128 -7.84 -3.06 -34.01
N ALA A 129 -7.68 -1.73 -34.04
CA ALA A 129 -6.93 -1.06 -35.09
C ALA A 129 -5.45 -1.47 -35.08
N ILE A 130 -4.79 -1.53 -33.94
CA ILE A 130 -3.40 -2.00 -33.82
C ILE A 130 -3.30 -3.47 -34.25
N LYS A 131 -4.26 -4.28 -33.87
CA LYS A 131 -4.29 -5.71 -34.17
C LYS A 131 -4.50 -5.99 -35.65
N SER A 132 -5.35 -5.22 -36.32
CA SER A 132 -5.60 -5.35 -37.79
C SER A 132 -4.38 -5.01 -38.62
N ASN A 133 -3.46 -4.18 -38.10
CA ASN A 133 -2.18 -3.85 -38.75
C ASN A 133 -1.09 -4.94 -38.54
N GLY A 134 -1.46 -6.14 -38.05
CA GLY A 134 -0.53 -7.26 -37.92
C GLY A 134 0.33 -7.26 -36.65
N SER A 135 0.10 -6.33 -35.73
CA SER A 135 0.86 -6.26 -34.45
C SER A 135 0.60 -7.45 -33.56
N SER A 136 1.57 -7.78 -32.69
CA SER A 136 1.45 -8.84 -31.67
C SER A 136 0.32 -8.54 -30.68
N LYS A 137 -0.23 -9.58 -30.05
CA LYS A 137 -1.25 -9.40 -28.99
C LYS A 137 -0.72 -8.56 -27.83
N GLN A 138 0.55 -8.72 -27.49
CA GLN A 138 1.20 -7.99 -26.40
C GLN A 138 1.31 -6.50 -26.71
N SER A 139 1.79 -6.14 -27.90
CA SER A 139 1.87 -4.74 -28.34
C SER A 139 0.48 -4.09 -28.43
N ALA A 140 -0.51 -4.80 -28.96
CA ALA A 140 -1.88 -4.30 -29.01
C ALA A 140 -2.47 -4.09 -27.60
N THR A 141 -2.15 -4.96 -26.62
CA THR A 141 -2.57 -4.79 -25.22
C THR A 141 -1.87 -3.61 -24.57
N LEU A 142 -0.56 -3.46 -24.78
CA LEU A 142 0.22 -2.38 -24.19
C LEU A 142 -0.24 -1.00 -24.68
N TYR A 143 -0.30 -0.83 -26.01
CA TYR A 143 -0.60 0.47 -26.61
C TYR A 143 -2.10 0.73 -26.80
N GLY A 144 -2.91 -0.30 -26.99
CA GLY A 144 -4.34 -0.17 -27.25
C GLY A 144 -5.24 -0.27 -26.02
N ILE A 145 -4.73 -0.83 -24.91
CA ILE A 145 -5.49 -1.00 -23.66
C ILE A 145 -4.84 -0.24 -22.51
N LEU A 146 -3.56 -0.51 -22.20
CA LEU A 146 -2.92 0.05 -21.01
C LEU A 146 -2.53 1.52 -21.18
N ALA A 147 -1.96 1.90 -22.33
CA ALA A 147 -1.48 3.26 -22.53
C ALA A 147 -2.60 4.33 -22.39
N PRO A 148 -3.81 4.14 -22.94
CA PRO A 148 -4.88 5.13 -22.80
C PRO A 148 -5.34 5.36 -21.36
N GLN A 149 -5.24 4.37 -20.50
CA GLN A 149 -5.68 4.46 -19.10
C GLN A 149 -4.55 4.59 -18.07
N SER A 150 -3.29 4.70 -18.54
CA SER A 150 -2.11 4.72 -17.70
C SER A 150 -2.14 5.84 -16.65
N ASN A 151 -2.54 7.04 -17.03
CA ASN A 151 -2.59 8.20 -16.13
C ASN A 151 -3.59 7.98 -15.00
N SER A 152 -4.79 7.51 -15.29
CA SER A 152 -5.81 7.21 -14.29
C SER A 152 -5.39 6.05 -13.37
N TYR A 153 -4.74 5.04 -13.94
CA TYR A 153 -4.21 3.91 -13.18
C TYR A 153 -3.08 4.33 -12.23
N LEU A 154 -2.15 5.17 -12.70
CA LEU A 154 -1.05 5.68 -11.88
C LEU A 154 -1.53 6.66 -10.81
N ALA A 155 -2.53 7.49 -11.11
CA ALA A 155 -3.16 8.36 -10.12
C ALA A 155 -3.78 7.56 -8.98
N TYR A 156 -4.49 6.47 -9.30
CA TYR A 156 -5.01 5.57 -8.29
C TYR A 156 -3.90 4.80 -7.55
N GLY A 157 -2.82 4.45 -8.25
CA GLY A 157 -1.62 3.85 -7.66
C GLY A 157 -0.98 4.75 -6.61
N ALA A 158 -0.87 6.06 -6.88
CA ALA A 158 -0.36 7.04 -5.93
C ALA A 158 -1.23 7.08 -4.65
N TYR A 159 -2.55 7.18 -4.80
CA TYR A 159 -3.48 7.06 -3.67
C TYR A 159 -3.29 5.75 -2.89
N ARG A 160 -3.10 4.65 -3.61
CA ARG A 160 -2.92 3.34 -2.98
C ARG A 160 -1.62 3.23 -2.21
N SER A 161 -0.57 3.91 -2.66
CA SER A 161 0.71 3.99 -1.95
C SER A 161 0.60 4.71 -0.61
N ASP A 162 -0.24 5.75 -0.51
CA ASP A 162 -0.56 6.41 0.75
C ASP A 162 -1.26 5.44 1.73
N VAL A 163 -2.23 4.66 1.25
CA VAL A 163 -2.90 3.64 2.06
C VAL A 163 -1.90 2.58 2.55
N ILE A 164 -1.01 2.11 1.67
CA ILE A 164 0.06 1.16 2.02
C ILE A 164 0.95 1.73 3.12
N LEU A 165 1.36 3.00 3.03
CA LEU A 165 2.17 3.65 4.07
C LEU A 165 1.46 3.59 5.44
N LYS A 166 0.19 3.93 5.50
CA LYS A 166 -0.61 3.91 6.74
C LYS A 166 -0.75 2.49 7.31
N GLU A 167 -0.90 1.48 6.46
CA GLU A 167 -1.00 0.08 6.86
C GLU A 167 0.33 -0.51 7.34
N THR A 168 1.49 0.11 7.04
CA THR A 168 2.80 -0.36 7.55
C THR A 168 2.88 -0.35 9.07
N ALA A 169 2.07 0.46 9.76
CA ALA A 169 2.00 0.47 11.22
C ALA A 169 1.58 -0.91 11.76
N ILE A 170 0.50 -1.48 11.21
CA ILE A 170 -0.04 -2.77 11.63
C ILE A 170 0.85 -3.91 11.13
N ILE A 171 1.24 -3.86 9.86
CA ILE A 171 2.05 -4.92 9.26
C ILE A 171 3.47 -4.94 9.83
N GLY A 172 4.03 -3.78 10.15
CA GLY A 172 5.31 -3.68 10.83
C GLY A 172 5.27 -4.31 12.23
N ALA A 173 4.19 -4.11 12.97
CA ALA A 173 3.98 -4.73 14.27
C ALA A 173 3.93 -6.28 14.17
N VAL A 174 3.18 -6.82 13.21
CA VAL A 174 3.06 -8.28 13.01
C VAL A 174 4.33 -8.85 12.38
N GLY A 175 4.92 -8.13 11.42
CA GLY A 175 6.10 -8.56 10.66
C GLY A 175 7.45 -8.33 11.36
N GLY A 176 7.45 -7.73 12.54
CA GLY A 176 8.66 -7.51 13.34
C GLY A 176 9.63 -6.49 12.76
N VAL A 177 9.15 -5.45 12.06
CA VAL A 177 9.99 -4.48 11.33
C VAL A 177 9.45 -3.06 11.34
N GLY A 178 10.35 -2.08 11.27
CA GLY A 178 10.03 -0.65 11.11
C GLY A 178 9.39 -0.01 12.33
N LEU A 179 8.74 1.14 12.10
CA LEU A 179 8.07 1.90 13.16
C LEU A 179 6.94 1.12 13.83
N GLY A 180 6.22 0.28 13.09
CA GLY A 180 5.13 -0.53 13.64
C GLY A 180 5.62 -1.54 14.69
N TRP A 181 6.75 -2.20 14.43
CA TRP A 181 7.35 -3.12 15.40
C TRP A 181 7.80 -2.40 16.67
N GLN A 182 8.51 -1.28 16.51
CA GLN A 182 8.97 -0.51 17.66
C GLN A 182 7.80 0.03 18.49
N LEU A 183 6.70 0.42 17.86
CA LEU A 183 5.48 0.80 18.55
C LEU A 183 4.93 -0.36 19.40
N GLN A 184 4.84 -1.57 18.81
CA GLN A 184 4.38 -2.76 19.50
C GLN A 184 5.28 -3.12 20.70
N GLU A 185 6.60 -3.03 20.53
CA GLU A 185 7.58 -3.29 21.58
C GLU A 185 7.44 -2.29 22.73
N SER A 186 7.34 -0.99 22.41
CA SER A 186 7.17 0.08 23.42
C SER A 186 5.83 -0.03 24.16
N LEU A 187 4.76 -0.43 23.48
CA LEU A 187 3.47 -0.71 24.12
C LEU A 187 3.55 -1.90 25.06
N SER A 188 4.25 -2.96 24.66
CA SER A 188 4.41 -4.18 25.46
C SER A 188 5.25 -3.95 26.72
N SER A 189 6.19 -3.02 26.66
CA SER A 189 7.05 -2.61 27.79
C SER A 189 6.47 -1.46 28.63
N PHE A 190 5.30 -0.94 28.27
CA PHE A 190 4.66 0.22 28.89
C PHE A 190 5.53 1.49 28.89
N ASP A 191 6.46 1.62 27.93
CA ASP A 191 7.28 2.82 27.75
C ASP A 191 6.50 3.90 26.99
N TRP A 192 5.68 4.65 27.74
CA TRP A 192 4.82 5.69 27.16
C TRP A 192 5.58 6.82 26.49
N ALA A 193 6.82 7.09 26.91
CA ALA A 193 7.66 8.11 26.27
C ALA A 193 8.03 7.69 24.84
N GLN A 194 8.47 6.45 24.65
CA GLN A 194 8.76 5.92 23.33
C GLN A 194 7.50 5.81 22.46
N VAL A 195 6.37 5.36 23.03
CA VAL A 195 5.07 5.31 22.33
C VAL A 195 4.70 6.67 21.76
N MET A 196 4.82 7.76 22.54
CA MET A 196 4.54 9.11 22.07
C MET A 196 5.47 9.53 20.94
N ILE A 197 6.77 9.28 21.06
CA ILE A 197 7.78 9.64 20.05
C ILE A 197 7.51 8.91 18.73
N ILE A 198 7.26 7.59 18.81
CA ILE A 198 7.03 6.78 17.62
C ILE A 198 5.73 7.17 16.93
N THR A 199 4.66 7.39 17.71
CA THR A 199 3.37 7.82 17.18
C THR A 199 3.47 9.20 16.51
N ALA A 200 4.18 10.16 17.13
CA ALA A 200 4.43 11.47 16.53
C ALA A 200 5.26 11.34 15.25
N THR A 201 6.31 10.53 15.26
CA THR A 201 7.16 10.28 14.08
C THR A 201 6.38 9.64 12.94
N PHE A 202 5.55 8.63 13.26
CA PHE A 202 4.70 7.98 12.27
C PHE A 202 3.65 8.95 11.70
N SER A 203 3.04 9.79 12.54
CA SER A 203 2.09 10.82 12.10
C SER A 203 2.73 11.84 11.16
N LEU A 204 3.93 12.31 11.47
CA LEU A 204 4.68 13.21 10.59
C LEU A 204 5.04 12.52 9.26
N LEU A 205 5.43 11.26 9.30
CA LEU A 205 5.74 10.48 8.11
C LEU A 205 4.49 10.29 7.22
N THR A 206 3.34 9.97 7.80
CA THR A 206 2.09 9.81 7.04
C THR A 206 1.58 11.13 6.46
N ILE A 207 1.66 12.24 7.19
CA ILE A 207 1.29 13.57 6.68
C ILE A 207 2.18 13.97 5.50
N SER A 208 3.50 13.77 5.62
CA SER A 208 4.44 14.06 4.52
C SER A 208 4.22 13.13 3.31
N GLY A 209 3.92 11.86 3.57
CA GLY A 209 3.57 10.88 2.53
C GLY A 209 2.29 11.26 1.80
N GLU A 210 1.24 11.62 2.52
CA GLU A 210 -0.03 12.07 1.95
C GLU A 210 0.15 13.27 1.02
N PHE A 211 0.95 14.26 1.44
CA PHE A 211 1.25 15.41 0.60
C PHE A 211 1.96 15.01 -0.71
N LEU A 212 2.96 14.13 -0.64
CA LEU A 212 3.69 13.64 -1.81
C LEU A 212 2.80 12.83 -2.76
N PHE A 213 1.98 11.92 -2.22
CA PHE A 213 1.11 11.07 -3.01
C PHE A 213 -0.03 11.86 -3.64
N ASN A 214 -0.64 12.82 -2.94
CA ASN A 214 -1.66 13.72 -3.48
C ASN A 214 -1.10 14.59 -4.62
N THR A 215 0.12 15.09 -4.49
CA THR A 215 0.79 15.85 -5.55
C THR A 215 1.01 14.98 -6.79
N SER A 216 1.47 13.74 -6.59
CA SER A 216 1.65 12.76 -7.67
C SER A 216 0.33 12.39 -8.34
N GLN A 217 -0.73 12.16 -7.55
CA GLN A 217 -2.06 11.86 -8.06
C GLN A 217 -2.61 12.99 -8.94
N ASN A 218 -2.52 14.23 -8.47
CA ASN A 218 -2.98 15.42 -9.20
C ASN A 218 -2.19 15.61 -10.50
N TYR A 219 -0.90 15.35 -10.51
CA TYR A 219 -0.08 15.40 -11.73
C TYR A 219 -0.61 14.43 -12.80
N TRP A 220 -0.90 13.19 -12.44
CA TRP A 220 -1.40 12.18 -13.38
C TRP A 220 -2.84 12.46 -13.84
N LEU A 221 -3.71 12.99 -12.96
CA LEU A 221 -5.08 13.37 -13.32
C LEU A 221 -5.10 14.54 -14.29
N ASN A 222 -4.31 15.58 -14.05
CA ASN A 222 -4.25 16.76 -14.94
C ASN A 222 -3.72 16.39 -16.32
N ASN A 223 -2.75 15.48 -16.42
CA ASN A 223 -2.26 14.98 -17.71
C ASN A 223 -3.31 14.14 -18.45
N SER A 224 -4.23 13.46 -17.73
CA SER A 224 -5.31 12.73 -18.40
C SER A 224 -6.32 13.67 -19.07
N THR A 225 -6.68 14.78 -18.44
CA THR A 225 -7.64 15.75 -18.99
C THR A 225 -7.09 16.50 -20.19
N ASN A 226 -5.81 16.83 -20.20
CA ASN A 226 -5.16 17.52 -21.33
C ASN A 226 -5.06 16.65 -22.59
N ASN A 227 -4.92 15.34 -22.46
CA ASN A 227 -4.86 14.41 -23.60
C ASN A 227 -6.22 14.14 -24.27
N PHE A 228 -7.34 14.56 -23.66
CA PHE A 228 -8.69 14.47 -24.27
C PHE A 228 -9.11 15.74 -25.01
N ILE A 229 -8.37 16.87 -24.85
CA ILE A 229 -8.70 18.17 -25.42
C ILE A 229 -7.81 18.48 -26.65
N SER A 230 -6.73 17.75 -26.85
CA SER A 230 -5.84 17.82 -28.03
C SER A 230 -6.18 16.72 -29.05
#